data_38c93b82d723f9896957cf43671ad230
#
_entry.id   38c93b82d723f9896957cf43671ad230
#
_cell.length_a   1.000
_cell.length_b   1.000
_cell.length_c   1.000
_cell.angle_alpha   90.00
_cell.angle_beta   90.00
_cell.angle_gamma   90.00
#
_symmetry.space_group_name_H-M   'P 1'
#
loop_
_entity.id
_entity.type
_entity.pdbx_description
1 polymer ?
#
loop_
_entity_poly.entity_id
_entity_poly.type
_entity_poly.pdbx_seq_one_letter_code
_entity_poly.pdbx_strand_id
1 'polypeptide(L)'
;MGYGNPTPIQEQAIPVILQGRDLIACAQTGTGKTAAFLLPILGKIAEKPTTEGYINTLIIVPTRELALQIDQQVEGFAYFLSTSSIAVYGGNDGNSWDRQRMALEQGADIIVATPGRLLQHIQMGYVKLDRLEHLILDEADRMLDMGFFDDITAIISQLPTRRQTLMFSATMPPKIRQLAKTILDNPVEISLSVSKPVESILQAVYMVEDSEKIGLLQSLVAGKEYVQSVLVFASKKMEVKDIERKLVRESIMARAIHSDLEQSQREQVLRDFRNRKFQVLVATDIVARGIDIEDIDLVVNYNVPADPEDYVHRIGRTARAQSDGVAITFVNKKERPQLARIEKFLGETIFRVSHS
;
A
#
# COMPACT_ATOMS: atom_id res chain seq x y z
N MET A 1 -6.40 -14.94 -17.10
CA MET A 1 -6.25 -14.10 -15.91
C MET A 1 -7.53 -14.16 -15.11
N GLY A 2 -7.75 -14.84 -14.08
CA GLY A 2 -8.97 -15.19 -13.33
C GLY A 2 -9.99 -14.09 -12.92
N TYR A 3 -10.14 -13.04 -13.69
CA TYR A 3 -11.16 -12.01 -13.45
C TYR A 3 -12.52 -12.47 -13.97
N GLY A 4 -13.37 -12.94 -13.06
CA GLY A 4 -14.73 -13.38 -13.40
C GLY A 4 -15.73 -12.22 -13.51
N ASN A 5 -15.73 -11.33 -12.52
CA ASN A 5 -16.60 -10.15 -12.45
C ASN A 5 -15.78 -8.92 -12.04
N PRO A 6 -16.12 -7.72 -12.54
CA PRO A 6 -15.47 -6.48 -12.10
C PRO A 6 -15.83 -6.19 -10.63
N THR A 7 -14.89 -5.59 -9.92
CA THR A 7 -15.15 -5.08 -8.57
C THR A 7 -15.91 -3.74 -8.65
N PRO A 8 -16.58 -3.30 -7.56
CA PRO A 8 -17.33 -2.03 -7.56
C PRO A 8 -16.50 -0.80 -7.98
N ILE A 9 -15.20 -0.76 -7.64
CA ILE A 9 -14.33 0.33 -8.10
C ILE A 9 -14.03 0.23 -9.60
N GLN A 10 -13.87 -0.97 -10.13
CA GLN A 10 -13.63 -1.20 -11.56
C GLN A 10 -14.87 -0.83 -12.39
N GLU A 11 -16.06 -1.24 -11.96
CA GLU A 11 -17.32 -0.90 -12.63
C GLU A 11 -17.53 0.62 -12.77
N GLN A 12 -17.18 1.37 -11.73
CA GLN A 12 -17.38 2.82 -11.71
C GLN A 12 -16.22 3.59 -12.36
N ALA A 13 -14.97 3.20 -12.13
CA ALA A 13 -13.79 3.96 -12.57
C ALA A 13 -13.45 3.73 -14.04
N ILE A 14 -13.52 2.48 -14.55
CA ILE A 14 -13.10 2.16 -15.93
C ILE A 14 -13.85 3.00 -16.95
N PRO A 15 -15.19 3.14 -16.91
CA PRO A 15 -15.91 3.98 -17.89
C PRO A 15 -15.49 5.45 -17.87
N VAL A 16 -15.22 6.02 -16.68
CA VAL A 16 -14.77 7.40 -16.51
C VAL A 16 -13.38 7.60 -17.12
N ILE A 17 -12.47 6.66 -16.89
CA ILE A 17 -11.11 6.71 -17.42
C ILE A 17 -11.11 6.58 -18.95
N LEU A 18 -11.93 5.69 -19.50
CA LEU A 18 -12.07 5.54 -20.95
C LEU A 18 -12.61 6.81 -21.62
N GLN A 19 -13.51 7.56 -20.95
CA GLN A 19 -14.02 8.86 -21.42
C GLN A 19 -12.97 9.98 -21.37
N GLY A 20 -11.78 9.74 -20.83
CA GLY A 20 -10.72 10.74 -20.73
C GLY A 20 -10.96 11.78 -19.61
N ARG A 21 -11.89 11.54 -18.68
CA ARG A 21 -12.18 12.43 -17.57
C ARG A 21 -11.24 12.20 -16.41
N ASP A 22 -10.97 13.25 -15.64
CA ASP A 22 -10.25 13.17 -14.39
C ASP A 22 -11.09 12.45 -13.31
N LEU A 23 -10.41 11.79 -12.41
CA LEU A 23 -11.05 10.93 -11.40
C LEU A 23 -10.42 11.13 -10.02
N ILE A 24 -11.26 11.24 -9.00
CA ILE A 24 -10.90 11.00 -7.60
C ILE A 24 -11.61 9.72 -7.16
N ALA A 25 -10.85 8.71 -6.77
CA ALA A 25 -11.38 7.43 -6.34
C ALA A 25 -10.97 7.15 -4.89
N CYS A 26 -11.92 7.27 -3.97
CA CYS A 26 -11.75 6.84 -2.58
C CYS A 26 -12.12 5.38 -2.43
N ALA A 27 -11.11 4.51 -2.27
CA ALA A 27 -11.30 3.09 -2.07
C ALA A 27 -10.09 2.49 -1.33
N GLN A 28 -10.33 1.47 -0.50
CA GLN A 28 -9.30 0.76 0.26
C GLN A 28 -8.33 -0.04 -0.62
N THR A 29 -7.19 -0.46 -0.06
CA THR A 29 -6.31 -1.46 -0.68
C THR A 29 -7.05 -2.79 -0.83
N GLY A 30 -6.68 -3.60 -1.85
CA GLY A 30 -7.34 -4.89 -2.11
C GLY A 30 -8.68 -4.80 -2.86
N THR A 31 -9.22 -3.61 -3.14
CA THR A 31 -10.49 -3.45 -3.88
C THR A 31 -10.35 -3.57 -5.41
N GLY A 32 -9.14 -3.78 -5.93
CA GLY A 32 -8.89 -3.89 -7.37
C GLY A 32 -8.61 -2.56 -8.08
N LYS A 33 -8.20 -1.50 -7.35
CA LYS A 33 -7.85 -0.17 -7.90
C LYS A 33 -6.81 -0.23 -9.01
N THR A 34 -5.75 -1.02 -8.82
CA THR A 34 -4.66 -1.12 -9.80
C THR A 34 -5.17 -1.59 -11.16
N ALA A 35 -5.97 -2.62 -11.21
CA ALA A 35 -6.59 -3.07 -12.45
C ALA A 35 -7.60 -2.04 -13.01
N ALA A 36 -8.29 -1.29 -12.13
CA ALA A 36 -9.24 -0.26 -12.54
C ALA A 36 -8.60 0.87 -13.36
N PHE A 37 -7.34 1.23 -13.09
CA PHE A 37 -6.64 2.22 -13.92
C PHE A 37 -5.73 1.58 -14.97
N LEU A 38 -5.06 0.46 -14.71
CA LEU A 38 -4.15 -0.13 -15.69
C LEU A 38 -4.87 -0.64 -16.93
N LEU A 39 -5.99 -1.35 -16.78
CA LEU A 39 -6.67 -1.97 -17.92
C LEU A 39 -7.13 -0.94 -18.98
N PRO A 40 -7.84 0.16 -18.62
CA PRO A 40 -8.23 1.16 -19.61
C PRO A 40 -7.04 1.93 -20.21
N ILE A 41 -5.97 2.18 -19.44
CA ILE A 41 -4.77 2.86 -19.94
C ILE A 41 -4.01 1.98 -20.94
N LEU A 42 -3.81 0.70 -20.62
CA LEU A 42 -3.20 -0.26 -21.54
C LEU A 42 -4.01 -0.40 -22.83
N GLY A 43 -5.35 -0.40 -22.73
CA GLY A 43 -6.23 -0.36 -23.90
C GLY A 43 -5.98 0.87 -24.80
N LYS A 44 -5.89 2.06 -24.19
CA LYS A 44 -5.60 3.31 -24.94
C LYS A 44 -4.21 3.30 -25.57
N ILE A 45 -3.17 2.80 -24.88
CA ILE A 45 -1.82 2.68 -25.43
C ILE A 45 -1.81 1.68 -26.61
N ALA A 46 -2.55 0.57 -26.49
CA ALA A 46 -2.66 -0.41 -27.57
C ALA A 46 -3.35 0.15 -28.81
N GLU A 47 -4.37 1.00 -28.65
CA GLU A 47 -5.06 1.67 -29.75
C GLU A 47 -4.20 2.77 -30.38
N LYS A 48 -3.45 3.51 -29.56
CA LYS A 48 -2.57 4.60 -30.00
C LYS A 48 -1.20 4.46 -29.32
N PRO A 49 -0.27 3.72 -29.96
CA PRO A 49 1.05 3.50 -29.38
C PRO A 49 1.79 4.80 -29.07
N THR A 50 2.56 4.78 -28.00
CA THR A 50 3.39 5.89 -27.55
C THR A 50 4.41 6.28 -28.62
N THR A 51 4.66 7.56 -28.80
CA THR A 51 5.74 8.02 -29.66
C THR A 51 7.09 7.62 -29.09
N GLU A 52 7.93 6.99 -29.87
CA GLU A 52 9.26 6.55 -29.47
C GLU A 52 10.07 7.69 -28.79
N GLY A 53 10.70 7.37 -27.68
CA GLY A 53 11.47 8.32 -26.87
C GLY A 53 10.66 9.20 -25.93
N TYR A 54 9.34 9.00 -25.81
CA TYR A 54 8.47 9.74 -24.89
C TYR A 54 7.81 8.82 -23.87
N ILE A 55 7.29 9.42 -22.82
CA ILE A 55 6.55 8.77 -21.75
C ILE A 55 5.07 9.11 -21.91
N ASN A 56 4.21 8.09 -21.99
CA ASN A 56 2.76 8.27 -22.09
C ASN A 56 2.11 8.40 -20.71
N THR A 57 2.48 7.53 -19.78
CA THR A 57 1.82 7.39 -18.50
C THR A 57 2.81 7.44 -17.34
N LEU A 58 2.51 8.26 -16.33
CA LEU A 58 3.26 8.34 -15.09
C LEU A 58 2.36 7.92 -13.92
N ILE A 59 2.79 6.91 -13.19
CA ILE A 59 2.15 6.43 -11.96
C ILE A 59 3.05 6.76 -10.79
N ILE A 60 2.59 7.60 -9.86
CA ILE A 60 3.34 7.99 -8.66
C ILE A 60 2.78 7.24 -7.47
N VAL A 61 3.67 6.60 -6.70
CA VAL A 61 3.34 5.72 -5.56
C VAL A 61 4.24 6.02 -4.37
N PRO A 62 3.79 5.76 -3.12
CA PRO A 62 4.55 6.10 -1.91
C PRO A 62 5.80 5.25 -1.70
N THR A 63 5.82 4.01 -2.17
CA THR A 63 6.86 3.05 -1.81
C THR A 63 7.42 2.31 -3.02
N ARG A 64 8.68 1.87 -2.88
CA ARG A 64 9.38 1.04 -3.85
C ARG A 64 8.64 -0.27 -4.11
N GLU A 65 8.16 -0.90 -3.03
CA GLU A 65 7.46 -2.17 -3.08
C GLU A 65 6.21 -2.07 -3.96
N LEU A 66 5.42 -1.01 -3.77
CA LEU A 66 4.24 -0.75 -4.59
C LEU A 66 4.61 -0.43 -6.04
N ALA A 67 5.71 0.31 -6.26
CA ALA A 67 6.21 0.57 -7.62
C ALA A 67 6.54 -0.73 -8.35
N LEU A 68 7.27 -1.64 -7.71
CA LEU A 68 7.62 -2.95 -8.29
C LEU A 68 6.39 -3.83 -8.50
N GLN A 69 5.44 -3.82 -7.56
CA GLN A 69 4.20 -4.59 -7.68
C GLN A 69 3.36 -4.14 -8.88
N ILE A 70 3.19 -2.82 -9.05
CA ILE A 70 2.43 -2.29 -10.19
C ILE A 70 3.15 -2.57 -11.50
N ASP A 71 4.48 -2.41 -11.55
CA ASP A 71 5.29 -2.72 -12.74
C ASP A 71 5.14 -4.20 -13.16
N GLN A 72 5.21 -5.13 -12.21
CA GLN A 72 4.93 -6.55 -12.46
C GLN A 72 3.49 -6.80 -12.95
N GLN A 73 2.51 -6.04 -12.44
CA GLN A 73 1.13 -6.15 -12.95
C GLN A 73 1.01 -5.61 -14.37
N VAL A 74 1.72 -4.53 -14.71
CA VAL A 74 1.79 -4.03 -16.09
C VAL A 74 2.37 -5.10 -17.00
N GLU A 75 3.51 -5.72 -16.64
CA GLU A 75 4.10 -6.84 -17.40
C GLU A 75 3.10 -7.98 -17.60
N GLY A 76 2.35 -8.35 -16.55
CA GLY A 76 1.34 -9.40 -16.61
C GLY A 76 0.15 -9.05 -17.54
N PHE A 77 -0.39 -7.84 -17.44
CA PHE A 77 -1.51 -7.39 -18.27
C PHE A 77 -1.11 -7.10 -19.72
N ALA A 78 0.11 -6.60 -19.92
CA ALA A 78 0.66 -6.25 -21.22
C ALA A 78 1.38 -7.41 -21.93
N TYR A 79 1.29 -8.65 -21.42
CA TYR A 79 2.04 -9.80 -21.95
C TYR A 79 1.90 -9.99 -23.48
N PHE A 80 0.74 -9.66 -24.03
CA PHE A 80 0.48 -9.73 -25.48
C PHE A 80 0.50 -8.34 -26.16
N LEU A 81 0.90 -7.29 -25.45
CA LEU A 81 1.00 -5.93 -25.96
C LEU A 81 2.48 -5.52 -26.06
N SER A 82 2.82 -4.71 -27.04
CA SER A 82 4.15 -4.12 -27.17
C SER A 82 4.31 -2.88 -26.26
N THR A 83 3.88 -3.00 -24.99
CA THR A 83 3.93 -1.89 -24.02
C THR A 83 5.09 -2.10 -23.05
N SER A 84 5.94 -1.08 -22.94
CA SER A 84 7.09 -1.06 -22.04
C SER A 84 6.76 -0.39 -20.72
N SER A 85 7.28 -0.92 -19.60
CA SER A 85 7.18 -0.26 -18.31
C SER A 85 8.48 -0.31 -17.53
N ILE A 86 8.63 0.60 -16.59
CA ILE A 86 9.77 0.59 -15.65
C ILE A 86 9.39 1.16 -14.30
N ALA A 87 9.84 0.48 -13.24
CA ALA A 87 9.77 1.00 -11.87
C ALA A 87 11.00 1.90 -11.56
N VAL A 88 10.73 3.14 -11.11
CA VAL A 88 11.73 4.17 -10.75
C VAL A 88 11.66 4.46 -9.26
N TYR A 89 12.65 4.02 -8.50
CA TYR A 89 12.64 4.12 -7.03
C TYR A 89 14.04 4.27 -6.45
N GLY A 90 14.11 4.81 -5.23
CA GLY A 90 15.35 4.98 -4.49
C GLY A 90 15.88 3.66 -3.88
N GLY A 91 17.19 3.57 -3.70
CA GLY A 91 17.92 2.48 -3.06
C GLY A 91 19.42 2.70 -3.21
N ASN A 92 20.23 2.00 -2.43
CA ASN A 92 21.71 2.15 -2.45
C ASN A 92 22.39 1.35 -3.57
N ASP A 93 21.64 0.92 -4.57
CA ASP A 93 22.14 0.08 -5.65
C ASP A 93 22.50 0.94 -6.86
N GLY A 94 23.79 1.18 -7.08
CA GLY A 94 24.31 1.97 -8.22
C GLY A 94 23.86 1.44 -9.57
N ASN A 95 23.76 0.12 -9.74
CA ASN A 95 23.27 -0.52 -10.98
C ASN A 95 21.81 -0.18 -11.26
N SER A 96 21.01 0.09 -10.23
CA SER A 96 19.61 0.49 -10.36
C SER A 96 19.46 1.88 -10.97
N TRP A 97 20.35 2.83 -10.62
CA TRP A 97 20.34 4.18 -11.17
C TRP A 97 20.56 4.18 -12.69
N ASP A 98 21.61 3.49 -13.15
CA ASP A 98 21.97 3.47 -14.58
C ASP A 98 20.90 2.79 -15.42
N ARG A 99 20.28 1.71 -14.94
CA ARG A 99 19.16 1.05 -15.61
C ARG A 99 17.94 1.97 -15.72
N GLN A 100 17.57 2.65 -14.62
CA GLN A 100 16.47 3.61 -14.62
C GLN A 100 16.76 4.77 -15.57
N ARG A 101 17.97 5.31 -15.54
CA ARG A 101 18.43 6.39 -16.44
C ARG A 101 18.28 5.98 -17.90
N MET A 102 18.85 4.83 -18.29
CA MET A 102 18.76 4.35 -19.69
C MET A 102 17.32 4.22 -20.17
N ALA A 103 16.46 3.63 -19.35
CA ALA A 103 15.05 3.48 -19.71
C ALA A 103 14.31 4.82 -19.82
N LEU A 104 14.61 5.79 -18.94
CA LEU A 104 14.03 7.13 -18.99
C LEU A 104 14.53 7.95 -20.18
N GLU A 105 15.81 7.80 -20.57
CA GLU A 105 16.36 8.43 -21.78
C GLU A 105 15.80 7.85 -23.08
N GLN A 106 15.57 6.54 -23.13
CA GLN A 106 14.98 5.84 -24.26
C GLN A 106 13.47 6.07 -24.38
N GLY A 107 12.83 6.43 -23.28
CA GLY A 107 11.36 6.50 -23.15
C GLY A 107 10.75 5.12 -22.86
N ALA A 108 9.82 5.09 -21.93
CA ALA A 108 8.98 3.93 -21.64
C ALA A 108 7.51 4.37 -21.71
N ASP A 109 6.62 3.47 -22.15
CA ASP A 109 5.20 3.82 -22.24
C ASP A 109 4.63 4.17 -20.86
N ILE A 110 5.01 3.39 -19.82
CA ILE A 110 4.54 3.55 -18.45
C ILE A 110 5.73 3.64 -17.49
N ILE A 111 5.74 4.68 -16.67
CA ILE A 111 6.68 4.81 -15.56
C ILE A 111 5.91 4.68 -14.27
N VAL A 112 6.36 3.80 -13.37
CA VAL A 112 5.86 3.68 -12.00
C VAL A 112 6.93 4.17 -11.04
N ALA A 113 6.71 5.28 -10.34
CA ALA A 113 7.78 5.97 -9.63
C ALA A 113 7.46 6.34 -8.19
N THR A 114 8.50 6.32 -7.33
CA THR A 114 8.46 7.04 -6.06
C THR A 114 8.88 8.50 -6.25
N PRO A 115 8.24 9.48 -5.56
CA PRO A 115 8.41 10.90 -5.84
C PRO A 115 9.88 11.36 -5.85
N GLY A 116 10.59 11.13 -4.74
CA GLY A 116 11.95 11.66 -4.57
C GLY A 116 12.95 11.15 -5.63
N ARG A 117 12.89 9.87 -6.03
CA ARG A 117 13.76 9.32 -7.06
C ARG A 117 13.43 9.87 -8.45
N LEU A 118 12.16 9.96 -8.79
CA LEU A 118 11.73 10.53 -10.07
C LEU A 118 12.16 11.99 -10.18
N LEU A 119 11.99 12.78 -9.11
CA LEU A 119 12.41 14.18 -9.09
C LEU A 119 13.92 14.34 -9.34
N GLN A 120 14.75 13.46 -8.77
CA GLN A 120 16.19 13.44 -9.05
C GLN A 120 16.49 13.22 -10.54
N HIS A 121 15.81 12.26 -11.19
CA HIS A 121 15.98 12.01 -12.63
C HIS A 121 15.49 13.19 -13.48
N ILE A 122 14.36 13.82 -13.12
CA ILE A 122 13.84 15.02 -13.81
C ILE A 122 14.84 16.17 -13.71
N GLN A 123 15.41 16.41 -12.53
CA GLN A 123 16.42 17.47 -12.31
C GLN A 123 17.69 17.30 -13.14
N MET A 124 18.02 16.07 -13.56
CA MET A 124 19.12 15.80 -14.50
C MET A 124 18.81 16.17 -15.95
N GLY A 125 17.54 16.48 -16.27
CA GLY A 125 17.13 17.08 -17.54
C GLY A 125 16.96 16.15 -18.74
N TYR A 126 17.06 14.83 -18.58
CA TYR A 126 16.91 13.88 -19.69
C TYR A 126 15.52 13.20 -19.76
N VAL A 127 14.67 13.40 -18.74
CA VAL A 127 13.31 12.79 -18.72
C VAL A 127 12.35 13.62 -19.57
N LYS A 128 11.76 13.02 -20.60
CA LYS A 128 10.86 13.70 -21.54
C LYS A 128 9.40 13.48 -21.14
N LEU A 129 8.82 14.44 -20.41
CA LEU A 129 7.46 14.39 -19.91
C LEU A 129 6.46 15.26 -20.70
N ASP A 130 6.92 15.99 -21.72
CA ASP A 130 6.14 16.97 -22.46
C ASP A 130 4.98 16.39 -23.28
N ARG A 131 4.97 15.07 -23.51
CA ARG A 131 3.88 14.33 -24.18
C ARG A 131 3.11 13.38 -23.27
N LEU A 132 3.20 13.56 -21.96
CA LEU A 132 2.49 12.74 -20.99
C LEU A 132 0.97 12.90 -21.18
N GLU A 133 0.26 11.81 -21.40
CA GLU A 133 -1.19 11.77 -21.55
C GLU A 133 -1.91 11.43 -20.24
N HIS A 134 -1.28 10.63 -19.34
CA HIS A 134 -1.89 10.15 -18.10
C HIS A 134 -0.99 10.34 -16.89
N LEU A 135 -1.54 10.93 -15.84
CA LEU A 135 -0.94 10.99 -14.50
C LEU A 135 -1.82 10.22 -13.51
N ILE A 136 -1.25 9.27 -12.80
CA ILE A 136 -1.92 8.53 -11.73
C ILE A 136 -1.19 8.77 -10.41
N LEU A 137 -1.92 9.16 -9.38
CA LEU A 137 -1.44 9.17 -7.99
C LEU A 137 -2.14 8.03 -7.26
N ASP A 138 -1.42 6.98 -6.89
CA ASP A 138 -1.97 5.89 -6.09
C ASP A 138 -1.47 5.96 -4.65
N GLU A 139 -2.35 5.66 -3.70
CA GLU A 139 -2.14 5.89 -2.27
C GLU A 139 -1.72 7.34 -1.96
N ALA A 140 -2.47 8.32 -2.50
CA ALA A 140 -2.13 9.74 -2.40
C ALA A 140 -2.05 10.24 -0.95
N ASP A 141 -2.95 9.80 -0.06
CA ASP A 141 -2.94 10.09 1.37
C ASP A 141 -1.63 9.65 2.03
N ARG A 142 -1.17 8.46 1.69
CA ARG A 142 0.06 7.92 2.22
C ARG A 142 1.30 8.69 1.74
N MET A 143 1.32 9.13 0.49
CA MET A 143 2.42 9.98 0.00
C MET A 143 2.53 11.28 0.81
N LEU A 144 1.39 11.87 1.22
CA LEU A 144 1.40 13.07 2.07
C LEU A 144 1.85 12.77 3.49
N ASP A 145 1.43 11.66 4.08
CA ASP A 145 1.88 11.22 5.41
C ASP A 145 3.39 10.99 5.47
N MET A 146 3.99 10.57 4.36
CA MET A 146 5.43 10.40 4.19
C MET A 146 6.17 11.71 3.86
N GLY A 147 5.47 12.82 3.71
CA GLY A 147 6.05 14.15 3.46
C GLY A 147 6.39 14.45 2.01
N PHE A 148 5.89 13.68 1.04
CA PHE A 148 6.19 13.86 -0.39
C PHE A 148 5.38 14.97 -1.08
N PHE A 149 4.67 15.81 -0.33
CA PHE A 149 3.82 16.85 -0.93
C PHE A 149 4.61 17.79 -1.86
N ASP A 150 5.76 18.27 -1.42
CA ASP A 150 6.58 19.20 -2.19
C ASP A 150 7.20 18.52 -3.42
N ASP A 151 7.66 17.28 -3.28
CA ASP A 151 8.20 16.50 -4.39
C ASP A 151 7.14 16.26 -5.47
N ILE A 152 5.92 15.86 -5.07
CA ILE A 152 4.79 15.64 -5.99
C ILE A 152 4.44 16.95 -6.71
N THR A 153 4.36 18.06 -5.98
CA THR A 153 4.04 19.36 -6.56
C THR A 153 5.13 19.79 -7.56
N ALA A 154 6.42 19.58 -7.22
CA ALA A 154 7.54 19.86 -8.11
C ALA A 154 7.50 19.02 -9.39
N ILE A 155 7.19 17.72 -9.29
CA ILE A 155 7.02 16.83 -10.46
C ILE A 155 5.87 17.33 -11.33
N ILE A 156 4.70 17.58 -10.74
CA ILE A 156 3.50 17.98 -11.49
C ILE A 156 3.71 19.30 -12.24
N SER A 157 4.50 20.22 -11.69
CA SER A 157 4.84 21.47 -12.35
C SER A 157 5.63 21.31 -13.67
N GLN A 158 6.24 20.15 -13.91
CA GLN A 158 6.98 19.82 -15.12
C GLN A 158 6.12 19.07 -16.16
N LEU A 159 4.88 18.71 -15.80
CA LEU A 159 3.99 17.95 -16.69
C LEU A 159 3.16 18.88 -17.59
N PRO A 160 2.72 18.41 -18.76
CA PRO A 160 1.81 19.18 -19.60
C PRO A 160 0.50 19.45 -18.87
N THR A 161 -0.07 20.64 -19.07
CA THR A 161 -1.36 21.02 -18.48
C THR A 161 -2.52 20.18 -19.00
N ARG A 162 -2.48 19.82 -20.28
CA ARG A 162 -3.49 18.95 -20.90
C ARG A 162 -3.08 17.49 -20.74
N ARG A 163 -3.63 16.84 -19.73
CA ARG A 163 -3.47 15.41 -19.45
C ARG A 163 -4.71 14.91 -18.71
N GLN A 164 -4.92 13.62 -18.67
CA GLN A 164 -5.87 13.00 -17.75
C GLN A 164 -5.18 12.73 -16.42
N THR A 165 -5.79 13.15 -15.30
CA THR A 165 -5.25 12.93 -13.95
C THR A 165 -6.19 12.04 -13.14
N LEU A 166 -5.66 10.96 -12.58
CA LEU A 166 -6.39 10.00 -11.75
C LEU A 166 -5.77 9.99 -10.35
N MET A 167 -6.57 10.22 -9.33
CA MET A 167 -6.14 10.18 -7.93
C MET A 167 -6.88 9.06 -7.21
N PHE A 168 -6.11 8.10 -6.72
CA PHE A 168 -6.59 7.01 -5.86
C PHE A 168 -6.07 7.22 -4.45
N SER A 169 -6.96 7.14 -3.47
CA SER A 169 -6.63 7.35 -2.06
C SER A 169 -7.57 6.52 -1.20
N ALA A 170 -7.12 6.06 -0.03
CA ALA A 170 -8.03 5.44 0.92
C ALA A 170 -8.84 6.51 1.67
N THR A 171 -8.24 7.69 1.88
CA THR A 171 -8.79 8.79 2.67
C THR A 171 -8.69 10.12 1.95
N MET A 172 -9.51 11.11 2.34
CA MET A 172 -9.54 12.45 1.75
C MET A 172 -9.37 13.57 2.79
N PRO A 173 -8.24 13.60 3.53
CA PRO A 173 -7.98 14.69 4.47
C PRO A 173 -7.87 16.05 3.74
N PRO A 174 -7.97 17.19 4.47
CA PRO A 174 -7.99 18.52 3.85
C PRO A 174 -6.81 18.81 2.90
N LYS A 175 -5.62 18.31 3.22
CA LYS A 175 -4.42 18.47 2.36
C LYS A 175 -4.56 17.71 1.02
N ILE A 176 -5.11 16.49 1.04
CA ILE A 176 -5.40 15.73 -0.19
C ILE A 176 -6.46 16.45 -1.03
N ARG A 177 -7.54 16.94 -0.41
CA ARG A 177 -8.55 17.74 -1.12
C ARG A 177 -7.96 19.01 -1.74
N GLN A 178 -7.01 19.64 -1.07
CA GLN A 178 -6.32 20.81 -1.59
C GLN A 178 -5.45 20.44 -2.80
N LEU A 179 -4.66 19.36 -2.70
CA LEU A 179 -3.86 18.84 -3.82
C LEU A 179 -4.77 18.50 -5.01
N ALA A 180 -5.85 17.76 -4.78
CA ALA A 180 -6.81 17.37 -5.80
C ALA A 180 -7.36 18.57 -6.57
N LYS A 181 -7.78 19.65 -5.86
CA LYS A 181 -8.26 20.89 -6.48
C LYS A 181 -7.23 21.61 -7.35
N THR A 182 -5.95 21.40 -7.07
CA THR A 182 -4.86 22.07 -7.82
C THR A 182 -4.49 21.29 -9.09
N ILE A 183 -4.63 19.95 -9.09
CA ILE A 183 -4.05 19.10 -10.14
C ILE A 183 -5.08 18.44 -11.04
N LEU A 184 -6.35 18.36 -10.63
CA LEU A 184 -7.44 17.73 -11.40
C LEU A 184 -8.38 18.81 -11.99
N ASP A 185 -8.89 18.53 -13.20
CA ASP A 185 -9.87 19.38 -13.90
C ASP A 185 -11.25 18.71 -13.85
N ASN A 186 -12.17 19.31 -13.10
CA ASN A 186 -13.56 18.86 -12.95
C ASN A 186 -13.70 17.32 -12.80
N PRO A 187 -13.06 16.72 -11.79
CA PRO A 187 -12.97 15.27 -11.65
C PRO A 187 -14.33 14.66 -11.31
N VAL A 188 -14.53 13.42 -11.75
CA VAL A 188 -15.57 12.55 -11.20
C VAL A 188 -15.09 12.05 -9.85
N GLU A 189 -15.92 12.20 -8.81
CA GLU A 189 -15.62 11.65 -7.50
C GLU A 189 -16.36 10.31 -7.33
N ILE A 190 -15.61 9.24 -7.11
CA ILE A 190 -16.10 7.92 -6.73
C ILE A 190 -15.69 7.67 -5.30
N SER A 191 -16.63 7.53 -4.41
CA SER A 191 -16.38 7.17 -3.02
C SER A 191 -17.06 5.83 -2.74
N LEU A 192 -16.26 4.79 -2.69
CA LEU A 192 -16.72 3.55 -2.08
C LEU A 192 -16.60 3.77 -0.57
N SER A 193 -17.75 3.77 0.11
CA SER A 193 -17.77 3.82 1.57
C SER A 193 -16.70 2.83 2.08
N VAL A 194 -15.93 3.27 3.09
CA VAL A 194 -15.04 2.37 3.81
C VAL A 194 -15.89 1.16 4.15
N SER A 195 -15.72 0.07 3.39
CA SER A 195 -16.42 -1.15 3.71
C SER A 195 -16.04 -1.46 5.15
N LYS A 196 -17.05 -1.63 6.01
CA LYS A 196 -16.82 -2.21 7.33
C LYS A 196 -15.84 -3.36 7.14
N PRO A 197 -14.95 -3.62 8.10
CA PRO A 197 -14.05 -4.77 8.00
C PRO A 197 -14.86 -5.95 7.48
N VAL A 198 -14.32 -6.67 6.51
CA VAL A 198 -15.03 -7.78 5.88
C VAL A 198 -15.72 -8.54 7.00
N GLU A 199 -17.04 -8.74 6.90
CA GLU A 199 -17.86 -9.39 7.94
C GLU A 199 -17.29 -10.75 8.39
N SER A 200 -16.33 -11.29 7.63
CA SER A 200 -15.57 -12.50 7.92
C SER A 200 -14.36 -12.33 8.85
N ILE A 201 -14.01 -11.10 9.32
CA ILE A 201 -12.88 -10.92 10.24
C ILE A 201 -13.38 -10.96 11.67
N LEU A 202 -13.00 -11.99 12.40
CA LEU A 202 -13.25 -12.08 13.84
C LEU A 202 -12.31 -11.12 14.59
N GLN A 203 -12.90 -10.10 15.20
CA GLN A 203 -12.18 -9.06 15.92
C GLN A 203 -12.30 -9.25 17.42
N ALA A 204 -11.17 -9.19 18.15
CA ALA A 204 -11.15 -9.30 19.59
C ALA A 204 -10.18 -8.29 20.24
N VAL A 205 -10.53 -7.83 21.45
CA VAL A 205 -9.71 -6.91 22.22
C VAL A 205 -9.35 -7.55 23.56
N TYR A 206 -8.07 -7.52 23.90
CA TYR A 206 -7.56 -7.84 25.24
C TYR A 206 -7.21 -6.56 25.98
N MET A 207 -7.83 -6.35 27.14
CA MET A 207 -7.47 -5.27 28.06
C MET A 207 -6.28 -5.72 28.89
N VAL A 208 -5.07 -5.21 28.58
CA VAL A 208 -3.82 -5.74 29.10
C VAL A 208 -2.81 -4.61 29.36
N GLU A 209 -2.06 -4.69 30.46
CA GLU A 209 -0.99 -3.72 30.74
C GLU A 209 0.24 -3.99 29.85
N ASP A 210 1.05 -2.95 29.60
CA ASP A 210 2.20 -3.05 28.68
C ASP A 210 3.21 -4.13 29.06
N SER A 211 3.37 -4.41 30.37
CA SER A 211 4.25 -5.45 30.88
C SER A 211 3.80 -6.87 30.54
N GLU A 212 2.51 -7.06 30.30
CA GLU A 212 1.89 -8.37 30.08
C GLU A 212 1.70 -8.67 28.57
N LYS A 213 1.74 -7.63 27.71
CA LYS A 213 1.49 -7.77 26.25
C LYS A 213 2.36 -8.86 25.61
N ILE A 214 3.63 -8.95 25.99
CA ILE A 214 4.54 -9.93 25.38
C ILE A 214 4.21 -11.36 25.79
N GLY A 215 3.88 -11.60 27.05
CA GLY A 215 3.45 -12.92 27.54
C GLY A 215 2.15 -13.36 26.87
N LEU A 216 1.22 -12.44 26.69
CA LEU A 216 -0.01 -12.71 25.97
C LEU A 216 0.27 -13.05 24.50
N LEU A 217 1.13 -12.28 23.82
CA LEU A 217 1.50 -12.58 22.44
C LEU A 217 2.12 -13.99 22.33
N GLN A 218 3.03 -14.34 23.23
CA GLN A 218 3.63 -15.69 23.27
C GLN A 218 2.56 -16.77 23.43
N SER A 219 1.60 -16.61 24.32
CA SER A 219 0.50 -17.57 24.53
C SER A 219 -0.43 -17.74 23.32
N LEU A 220 -0.55 -16.69 22.50
CA LEU A 220 -1.36 -16.72 21.28
C LEU A 220 -0.70 -17.47 20.13
N VAL A 221 0.64 -17.58 20.12
CA VAL A 221 1.39 -18.15 18.97
C VAL A 221 2.13 -19.44 19.33
N ALA A 222 2.57 -19.63 20.57
CA ALA A 222 3.35 -20.78 20.96
C ALA A 222 2.54 -22.09 20.90
N GLY A 223 3.12 -23.14 20.27
CA GLY A 223 2.52 -24.47 20.21
C GLY A 223 1.25 -24.57 19.36
N LYS A 224 0.91 -23.55 18.57
CA LYS A 224 -0.30 -23.54 17.72
C LYS A 224 0.07 -23.79 16.27
N GLU A 225 0.19 -25.05 15.89
CA GLU A 225 0.58 -25.46 14.52
C GLU A 225 -0.40 -24.98 13.42
N TYR A 226 -1.66 -24.72 13.77
CA TYR A 226 -2.68 -24.19 12.86
C TYR A 226 -2.54 -22.68 12.58
N VAL A 227 -1.74 -21.93 13.37
CA VAL A 227 -1.42 -20.52 13.16
C VAL A 227 -0.04 -20.43 12.54
N GLN A 228 0.04 -20.43 11.22
CA GLN A 228 1.31 -20.48 10.48
C GLN A 228 1.86 -19.12 10.10
N SER A 229 0.99 -18.09 10.06
CA SER A 229 1.38 -16.73 9.75
C SER A 229 0.73 -15.73 10.68
N VAL A 230 1.57 -14.99 11.39
CA VAL A 230 1.16 -13.95 12.32
C VAL A 230 1.83 -12.63 11.94
N LEU A 231 1.03 -11.58 11.76
CA LEU A 231 1.55 -10.24 11.54
C LEU A 231 1.28 -9.39 12.79
N VAL A 232 2.35 -8.91 13.40
CA VAL A 232 2.29 -8.09 14.61
C VAL A 232 2.63 -6.65 14.27
N PHE A 233 1.70 -5.73 14.53
CA PHE A 233 1.91 -4.30 14.37
C PHE A 233 2.32 -3.65 15.68
N ALA A 234 3.47 -2.98 15.69
CA ALA A 234 3.94 -2.19 16.83
C ALA A 234 4.26 -0.75 16.39
N SER A 235 4.04 0.21 17.29
CA SER A 235 4.10 1.64 16.97
C SER A 235 5.51 2.16 16.74
N LYS A 236 6.54 1.53 17.34
CA LYS A 236 7.91 2.03 17.34
C LYS A 236 8.91 0.98 16.87
N LYS A 237 9.89 1.42 16.08
CA LYS A 237 10.99 0.57 15.61
C LYS A 237 11.71 -0.20 16.74
N MET A 238 11.98 0.47 17.86
CA MET A 238 12.63 -0.18 19.01
C MET A 238 11.77 -1.28 19.62
N GLU A 239 10.46 -1.08 19.67
CA GLU A 239 9.49 -2.06 20.15
C GLU A 239 9.42 -3.27 19.22
N VAL A 240 9.43 -3.05 17.91
CA VAL A 240 9.49 -4.12 16.88
C VAL A 240 10.70 -5.03 17.11
N LYS A 241 11.90 -4.46 17.32
CA LYS A 241 13.12 -5.21 17.62
C LYS A 241 13.06 -5.94 18.94
N ASP A 242 12.45 -5.34 19.97
CA ASP A 242 12.34 -5.93 21.31
C ASP A 242 11.37 -7.10 21.32
N ILE A 243 10.24 -6.99 20.63
CA ILE A 243 9.27 -8.07 20.45
C ILE A 243 9.93 -9.27 19.74
N GLU A 244 10.60 -9.05 18.58
CA GLU A 244 11.33 -10.11 17.90
C GLU A 244 12.29 -10.84 18.83
N ARG A 245 13.15 -10.09 19.53
CA ARG A 245 14.16 -10.66 20.44
C ARG A 245 13.51 -11.51 21.55
N LYS A 246 12.41 -11.06 22.11
CA LYS A 246 11.69 -11.78 23.18
C LYS A 246 11.02 -13.05 22.64
N LEU A 247 10.42 -13.01 21.45
CA LEU A 247 9.82 -14.18 20.82
C LEU A 247 10.88 -15.25 20.46
N VAL A 248 12.01 -14.83 19.88
CA VAL A 248 13.11 -15.73 19.52
C VAL A 248 13.72 -16.41 20.75
N ARG A 249 13.81 -15.72 21.90
CA ARG A 249 14.28 -16.32 23.16
C ARG A 249 13.40 -17.48 23.62
N GLU A 250 12.10 -17.40 23.35
CA GLU A 250 11.12 -18.46 23.66
C GLU A 250 10.97 -19.48 22.52
N SER A 251 11.97 -19.56 21.65
CA SER A 251 12.00 -20.49 20.50
C SER A 251 10.85 -20.28 19.48
N ILE A 252 10.21 -19.11 19.48
CA ILE A 252 9.22 -18.75 18.49
C ILE A 252 9.96 -18.16 17.27
N MET A 253 9.73 -18.72 16.10
CA MET A 253 10.33 -18.25 14.85
C MET A 253 9.71 -16.90 14.46
N ALA A 254 10.41 -15.81 14.78
CA ALA A 254 9.99 -14.44 14.51
C ALA A 254 11.08 -13.65 13.78
N ARG A 255 10.66 -12.70 12.94
CA ARG A 255 11.52 -11.71 12.29
C ARG A 255 10.90 -10.33 12.37
N ALA A 256 11.75 -9.31 12.52
CA ALA A 256 11.35 -7.92 12.49
C ALA A 256 11.59 -7.31 11.10
N ILE A 257 10.68 -6.41 10.70
CA ILE A 257 10.88 -5.56 9.52
C ILE A 257 10.74 -4.08 9.92
N HIS A 258 11.77 -3.28 9.69
CA HIS A 258 11.87 -1.88 10.11
C HIS A 258 12.78 -1.07 9.19
N SER A 259 12.77 0.26 9.37
CA SER A 259 13.50 1.21 8.51
C SER A 259 15.02 1.06 8.50
N ASP A 260 15.63 0.41 9.50
CA ASP A 260 17.09 0.21 9.55
C ASP A 260 17.57 -0.97 8.70
N LEU A 261 16.67 -1.83 8.25
CA LEU A 261 17.05 -2.91 7.33
C LEU A 261 17.33 -2.32 5.96
N GLU A 262 18.38 -2.80 5.32
CA GLU A 262 18.61 -2.56 3.90
C GLU A 262 17.47 -3.15 3.07
N GLN A 263 17.27 -2.60 1.88
CA GLN A 263 16.15 -2.99 1.04
C GLN A 263 16.18 -4.49 0.67
N SER A 264 17.35 -5.00 0.33
CA SER A 264 17.55 -6.44 0.05
C SER A 264 17.16 -7.33 1.22
N GLN A 265 17.48 -6.89 2.45
CA GLN A 265 17.10 -7.59 3.67
C GLN A 265 15.58 -7.57 3.89
N ARG A 266 14.90 -6.43 3.63
CA ARG A 266 13.44 -6.34 3.73
C ARG A 266 12.77 -7.29 2.75
N GLU A 267 13.20 -7.28 1.48
CA GLU A 267 12.69 -8.18 0.44
C GLU A 267 12.90 -9.66 0.81
N GLN A 268 14.06 -9.98 1.39
CA GLN A 268 14.35 -11.34 1.84
C GLN A 268 13.44 -11.75 3.00
N VAL A 269 13.24 -10.88 4.01
CA VAL A 269 12.34 -11.16 5.14
C VAL A 269 10.90 -11.39 4.64
N LEU A 270 10.42 -10.56 3.72
CA LEU A 270 9.08 -10.70 3.15
C LEU A 270 8.92 -11.98 2.35
N ARG A 271 9.89 -12.30 1.51
CA ARG A 271 9.91 -13.55 0.73
C ARG A 271 9.91 -14.77 1.64
N ASP A 272 10.72 -14.75 2.70
CA ASP A 272 10.80 -15.84 3.66
C ASP A 272 9.49 -15.99 4.46
N PHE A 273 8.82 -14.90 4.79
CA PHE A 273 7.51 -14.92 5.46
C PHE A 273 6.42 -15.48 4.54
N ARG A 274 6.34 -15.03 3.29
CA ARG A 274 5.40 -15.58 2.29
C ARG A 274 5.60 -17.09 2.09
N ASN A 275 6.84 -17.54 2.12
CA ASN A 275 7.21 -18.96 2.01
C ASN A 275 7.09 -19.73 3.34
N ARG A 276 6.48 -19.14 4.39
CA ARG A 276 6.24 -19.77 5.69
C ARG A 276 7.52 -20.29 6.38
N LYS A 277 8.69 -19.69 6.12
CA LYS A 277 9.96 -20.06 6.74
C LYS A 277 10.06 -19.65 8.21
N PHE A 278 9.22 -18.72 8.65
CA PHE A 278 9.04 -18.33 10.03
C PHE A 278 7.59 -17.90 10.27
N GLN A 279 7.14 -18.01 11.52
CA GLN A 279 5.73 -17.85 11.90
C GLN A 279 5.31 -16.40 12.10
N VAL A 280 6.15 -15.57 12.75
CA VAL A 280 5.76 -14.24 13.22
C VAL A 280 6.56 -13.16 12.51
N LEU A 281 5.89 -12.27 11.80
CA LEU A 281 6.46 -11.03 11.27
C LEU A 281 6.06 -9.86 12.17
N VAL A 282 7.04 -9.12 12.71
CA VAL A 282 6.79 -7.93 13.52
C VAL A 282 7.16 -6.69 12.71
N ALA A 283 6.23 -5.74 12.56
CA ALA A 283 6.40 -4.58 11.69
C ALA A 283 5.86 -3.29 12.30
N THR A 284 6.35 -2.14 11.82
CA THR A 284 5.68 -0.84 12.01
C THR A 284 4.74 -0.58 10.83
N ASP A 285 3.73 0.29 11.01
CA ASP A 285 2.78 0.68 9.96
C ASP A 285 3.48 1.18 8.69
N ILE A 286 4.50 2.04 8.84
CA ILE A 286 5.22 2.65 7.72
C ILE A 286 5.82 1.60 6.79
N VAL A 287 6.33 0.52 7.37
CA VAL A 287 6.97 -0.55 6.60
C VAL A 287 5.94 -1.58 6.12
N ALA A 288 4.93 -1.88 6.93
CA ALA A 288 3.90 -2.86 6.58
C ALA A 288 2.86 -2.33 5.56
N ARG A 289 2.69 -1.01 5.48
CA ARG A 289 1.90 -0.38 4.42
C ARG A 289 2.67 -0.45 3.09
N GLY A 290 2.03 -0.92 2.03
CA GLY A 290 2.63 -1.12 0.70
C GLY A 290 3.38 -2.45 0.53
N ILE A 291 3.30 -3.32 1.54
CA ILE A 291 3.71 -4.70 1.39
C ILE A 291 2.45 -5.50 1.07
N ASP A 292 2.48 -6.18 -0.06
CA ASP A 292 1.46 -7.14 -0.46
C ASP A 292 1.64 -8.43 0.37
N ILE A 293 1.17 -8.38 1.61
CA ILE A 293 1.04 -9.53 2.49
C ILE A 293 -0.44 -9.69 2.80
N GLU A 294 -1.03 -10.67 2.17
CA GLU A 294 -2.41 -11.10 2.38
C GLU A 294 -2.41 -12.55 2.89
N ASP A 295 -3.56 -13.07 3.20
CA ASP A 295 -3.72 -14.46 3.71
C ASP A 295 -2.99 -14.74 5.03
N ILE A 296 -3.03 -13.79 5.95
CA ILE A 296 -2.48 -13.91 7.29
C ILE A 296 -3.49 -14.60 8.22
N ASP A 297 -3.07 -15.62 8.95
CA ASP A 297 -3.94 -16.37 9.85
C ASP A 297 -4.35 -15.52 11.07
N LEU A 298 -3.41 -14.70 11.58
CA LEU A 298 -3.63 -13.84 12.75
C LEU A 298 -2.95 -12.48 12.58
N VAL A 299 -3.70 -11.41 12.70
CA VAL A 299 -3.17 -10.05 12.85
C VAL A 299 -3.24 -9.64 14.32
N VAL A 300 -2.14 -9.14 14.86
CA VAL A 300 -2.07 -8.62 16.23
C VAL A 300 -1.68 -7.15 16.22
N ASN A 301 -2.60 -6.28 16.65
CA ASN A 301 -2.27 -4.91 16.98
C ASN A 301 -1.66 -4.88 18.39
N TYR A 302 -0.33 -4.92 18.51
CA TYR A 302 0.38 -4.83 19.79
C TYR A 302 0.16 -3.47 20.49
N ASN A 303 -0.03 -2.42 19.68
CA ASN A 303 -0.52 -1.11 20.09
C ASN A 303 -1.76 -0.74 19.28
N VAL A 304 -2.69 -0.03 19.92
CA VAL A 304 -3.86 0.53 19.24
C VAL A 304 -3.39 1.59 18.23
N PRO A 305 -3.75 1.51 16.94
CA PRO A 305 -3.38 2.54 15.99
C PRO A 305 -4.01 3.89 16.35
N ALA A 306 -3.31 4.97 16.03
CA ALA A 306 -3.77 6.32 16.30
C ALA A 306 -4.99 6.70 15.44
N ASP A 307 -5.02 6.20 14.20
CA ASP A 307 -6.07 6.43 13.22
C ASP A 307 -6.97 5.20 13.06
N PRO A 308 -8.31 5.35 13.11
CA PRO A 308 -9.24 4.25 12.85
C PRO A 308 -9.09 3.59 11.47
N GLU A 309 -8.68 4.34 10.47
CA GLU A 309 -8.47 3.79 9.12
C GLU A 309 -7.26 2.85 9.08
N ASP A 310 -6.20 3.16 9.86
CA ASP A 310 -5.06 2.26 10.03
C ASP A 310 -5.48 0.92 10.64
N TYR A 311 -6.42 0.96 11.58
CA TYR A 311 -6.99 -0.26 12.15
C TYR A 311 -7.57 -1.16 11.07
N VAL A 312 -8.43 -0.60 10.21
CA VAL A 312 -9.07 -1.35 9.12
C VAL A 312 -8.03 -1.89 8.13
N HIS A 313 -7.03 -1.08 7.77
CA HIS A 313 -5.94 -1.50 6.89
C HIS A 313 -5.09 -2.63 7.48
N ARG A 314 -4.83 -2.61 8.81
CA ARG A 314 -4.08 -3.67 9.48
C ARG A 314 -4.86 -4.97 9.51
N ILE A 315 -6.12 -4.94 9.96
CA ILE A 315 -6.93 -6.15 10.06
C ILE A 315 -7.30 -6.72 8.69
N GLY A 316 -7.40 -5.87 7.65
CA GLY A 316 -7.62 -6.31 6.28
C GLY A 316 -6.52 -7.22 5.71
N ARG A 317 -5.36 -7.38 6.39
CA ARG A 317 -4.31 -8.35 6.00
C ARG A 317 -4.69 -9.81 6.27
N THR A 318 -5.67 -10.04 7.14
CA THR A 318 -6.19 -11.39 7.43
C THR A 318 -7.48 -11.73 6.67
N ALA A 319 -8.04 -10.79 5.89
CA ALA A 319 -9.25 -11.05 5.10
C ALA A 319 -8.93 -12.00 3.94
N ARG A 320 -9.66 -13.13 3.87
CA ARG A 320 -9.59 -14.09 2.76
C ARG A 320 -10.93 -14.13 2.02
N ALA A 321 -10.88 -14.40 0.71
CA ALA A 321 -12.10 -14.58 -0.09
C ALA A 321 -12.96 -15.79 0.36
N GLN A 322 -12.39 -16.74 1.13
CA GLN A 322 -13.03 -18.02 1.49
C GLN A 322 -12.81 -18.48 2.94
N SER A 323 -12.17 -17.70 3.83
CA SER A 323 -11.96 -18.10 5.23
C SER A 323 -12.01 -16.90 6.18
N ASP A 324 -12.48 -17.17 7.41
CA ASP A 324 -12.55 -16.19 8.47
C ASP A 324 -11.13 -15.80 8.94
N GLY A 325 -10.81 -14.50 8.90
CA GLY A 325 -9.57 -13.95 9.44
C GLY A 325 -9.72 -13.64 10.92
N VAL A 326 -8.61 -13.60 11.66
CA VAL A 326 -8.58 -13.24 13.08
C VAL A 326 -7.72 -12.01 13.31
N ALA A 327 -8.28 -11.00 13.98
CA ALA A 327 -7.59 -9.79 14.38
C ALA A 327 -7.72 -9.56 15.89
N ILE A 328 -6.59 -9.46 16.58
CA ILE A 328 -6.51 -9.25 18.03
C ILE A 328 -5.86 -7.90 18.31
N THR A 329 -6.44 -7.12 19.21
CA THR A 329 -5.90 -5.82 19.62
C THR A 329 -5.62 -5.78 21.11
N PHE A 330 -4.38 -5.48 21.48
CA PHE A 330 -3.98 -5.24 22.87
C PHE A 330 -4.21 -3.79 23.22
N VAL A 331 -4.89 -3.56 24.36
CA VAL A 331 -5.30 -2.22 24.79
C VAL A 331 -4.93 -2.00 26.23
N ASN A 332 -4.00 -1.08 26.50
CA ASN A 332 -3.71 -0.62 27.84
C ASN A 332 -4.66 0.52 28.26
N LYS A 333 -4.57 0.97 29.53
CA LYS A 333 -5.43 2.05 30.06
C LYS A 333 -5.31 3.35 29.25
N LYS A 334 -4.13 3.67 28.71
CA LYS A 334 -3.88 4.92 27.96
C LYS A 334 -4.43 4.86 26.54
N GLU A 335 -4.56 3.68 25.97
CA GLU A 335 -5.02 3.44 24.60
C GLU A 335 -6.55 3.32 24.47
N ARG A 336 -7.30 3.31 25.60
CA ARG A 336 -8.79 3.27 25.59
C ARG A 336 -9.45 4.36 24.74
N PRO A 337 -8.97 5.62 24.77
CA PRO A 337 -9.58 6.65 23.90
C PRO A 337 -9.40 6.40 22.40
N GLN A 338 -8.26 5.80 21.99
CA GLN A 338 -8.04 5.38 20.61
C GLN A 338 -9.00 4.26 20.20
N LEU A 339 -9.14 3.24 21.06
CA LEU A 339 -10.09 2.16 20.85
C LEU A 339 -11.54 2.68 20.70
N ALA A 340 -11.96 3.59 21.56
CA ALA A 340 -13.30 4.20 21.46
C ALA A 340 -13.52 4.95 20.14
N ARG A 341 -12.48 5.60 19.60
CA ARG A 341 -12.55 6.23 18.27
C ARG A 341 -12.69 5.20 17.15
N ILE A 342 -11.97 4.07 17.25
CA ILE A 342 -12.07 2.96 16.29
C ILE A 342 -13.48 2.37 16.32
N GLU A 343 -14.02 2.06 17.48
CA GLU A 343 -15.38 1.52 17.61
C GLU A 343 -16.46 2.47 17.11
N LYS A 344 -16.30 3.78 17.37
CA LYS A 344 -17.19 4.80 16.81
C LYS A 344 -17.11 4.84 15.27
N PHE A 345 -15.92 4.67 14.71
CA PHE A 345 -15.70 4.63 13.27
C PHE A 345 -16.32 3.38 12.63
N LEU A 346 -16.15 2.23 13.26
CA LEU A 346 -16.74 0.95 12.83
C LEU A 346 -18.27 0.93 12.99
N GLY A 347 -18.80 1.73 13.91
CA GLY A 347 -20.22 1.73 14.28
C GLY A 347 -20.63 0.52 15.15
N GLU A 348 -19.66 -0.20 15.69
CA GLU A 348 -19.86 -1.38 16.54
C GLU A 348 -18.81 -1.50 17.63
N THR A 349 -19.13 -2.24 18.67
CA THR A 349 -18.20 -2.54 19.79
C THR A 349 -17.46 -3.83 19.49
N ILE A 350 -16.13 -3.82 19.59
CA ILE A 350 -15.32 -5.00 19.36
C ILE A 350 -15.40 -5.93 20.60
N PHE A 351 -15.48 -7.22 20.36
CA PHE A 351 -15.57 -8.23 21.43
C PHE A 351 -14.40 -8.14 22.44
N ARG A 352 -14.73 -8.07 23.73
CA ARG A 352 -13.73 -8.03 24.83
C ARG A 352 -13.46 -9.43 25.33
N VAL A 353 -12.19 -9.84 25.31
CA VAL A 353 -11.75 -11.09 25.92
C VAL A 353 -11.26 -10.82 27.34
N SER A 354 -11.82 -11.55 28.32
CA SER A 354 -11.34 -11.51 29.69
C SER A 354 -10.02 -12.27 29.75
N HIS A 355 -8.96 -11.59 30.16
CA HIS A 355 -7.68 -12.24 30.48
C HIS A 355 -7.69 -12.55 31.99
N SER A 356 -7.79 -13.82 32.31
CA SER A 356 -7.70 -14.32 33.69
C SER A 356 -6.24 -14.58 34.07
#